data_0a507b048a37b86548f93b92d2b05e0b
#
_entry.id   0a507b048a37b86548f93b92d2b05e0b
#
_cell.length_a   1.000
_cell.length_b   1.000
_cell.length_c   1.000
_cell.angle_alpha   90.00
_cell.angle_beta   90.00
_cell.angle_gamma   90.00
#
_symmetry.space_group_name_H-M   'P 1'
#
loop_
_entity.id
_entity.type
_entity.pdbx_description
1 polymer ?
#
loop_
_entity_poly.entity_id
_entity_poly.type
_entity_poly.pdbx_seq_one_letter_code
_entity_poly.pdbx_strand_id
1 'polypeptide(L)'
;MIKLFVSFVLINCCFLSYSQNDWELKKNEDGIKVYTRKTHKSSDKEFKAVMLLKTSMTYLVDKITDAEGLKNWNYKTTKSRLLERVSDSVFIVYMYNDFPWPVKNRDHISKLTLSEVNSSTIRIDIMSVPNKLPEYDNTIRIEEFSGYWLLEKTDKGIGVTQQMHGEPKGNVPSMIINATLAKAPLYSFKRLKNEIIN
;
A
#
# COMPACT_ATOMS: atom_id res chain seq x y z
N MET A 1 40.85 58.10 22.47
CA MET A 1 39.68 57.29 22.84
C MET A 1 39.06 56.75 21.59
N ILE A 2 39.39 55.53 21.23
CA ILE A 2 38.92 54.87 20.03
C ILE A 2 37.71 54.03 20.45
N LYS A 3 36.48 54.31 19.95
CA LYS A 3 35.30 53.52 20.19
C LYS A 3 35.26 52.39 19.15
N LEU A 4 35.45 51.17 19.64
CA LEU A 4 35.29 49.96 18.85
C LEU A 4 33.79 49.64 18.71
N PHE A 5 33.26 49.78 17.47
CA PHE A 5 31.90 49.31 17.10
C PHE A 5 31.99 47.85 16.74
N VAL A 6 31.55 46.98 17.67
CA VAL A 6 31.36 45.56 17.39
C VAL A 6 30.02 45.37 16.72
N SER A 7 30.03 45.16 15.40
CA SER A 7 28.85 44.86 14.62
C SER A 7 28.54 43.35 14.78
N PHE A 8 27.50 43.02 15.55
CA PHE A 8 27.02 41.65 15.73
C PHE A 8 26.16 41.27 14.51
N VAL A 9 26.75 40.62 13.51
CA VAL A 9 26.02 40.05 12.38
C VAL A 9 25.35 38.79 12.84
N LEU A 10 24.02 38.85 13.14
CA LEU A 10 23.16 37.71 13.33
C LEU A 10 22.97 36.98 11.98
N ILE A 11 23.79 35.95 11.77
CA ILE A 11 23.58 35.02 10.67
C ILE A 11 22.33 34.20 11.02
N ASN A 12 21.20 34.61 10.44
CA ASN A 12 19.95 33.86 10.49
C ASN A 12 20.09 32.65 9.57
N CYS A 13 20.65 31.54 10.10
CA CYS A 13 20.64 30.25 9.43
C CYS A 13 19.19 29.74 9.41
N CYS A 14 18.46 30.11 8.35
CA CYS A 14 17.23 29.40 8.00
C CYS A 14 17.59 27.93 7.70
N PHE A 15 17.50 27.11 8.71
CA PHE A 15 17.46 25.66 8.50
C PHE A 15 16.19 25.36 7.71
N LEU A 16 16.33 25.27 6.38
CA LEU A 16 15.33 24.61 5.54
C LEU A 16 15.32 23.17 5.98
N SER A 17 14.45 22.85 6.97
CA SER A 17 14.09 21.50 7.31
C SER A 17 13.42 20.92 6.06
N TYR A 18 14.21 20.29 5.19
CA TYR A 18 13.68 19.42 4.17
C TYR A 18 12.99 18.27 4.91
N SER A 19 11.68 18.36 5.04
CA SER A 19 10.86 17.21 5.46
C SER A 19 11.03 16.13 4.41
N GLN A 20 11.93 15.19 4.66
CA GLN A 20 12.25 14.06 3.78
C GLN A 20 11.08 13.06 3.63
N ASN A 21 9.89 13.44 4.01
CA ASN A 21 8.75 12.54 4.15
C ASN A 21 7.54 12.94 3.28
N ASP A 22 7.77 13.72 2.23
CA ASP A 22 6.69 14.28 1.44
C ASP A 22 6.11 13.26 0.46
N TRP A 23 4.82 12.99 0.64
CA TRP A 23 4.02 12.22 -0.30
C TRP A 23 3.78 13.03 -1.57
N GLU A 24 4.24 12.54 -2.71
CA GLU A 24 4.02 13.12 -4.02
C GLU A 24 2.73 12.55 -4.64
N LEU A 25 1.75 13.40 -4.97
CA LEU A 25 0.52 12.99 -5.65
C LEU A 25 0.84 12.54 -7.08
N LYS A 26 0.53 11.29 -7.40
CA LYS A 26 0.76 10.68 -8.72
C LYS A 26 -0.52 10.49 -9.53
N LYS A 27 -1.64 10.25 -8.88
CA LYS A 27 -2.95 10.07 -9.52
C LYS A 27 -4.05 10.72 -8.69
N ASN A 28 -5.03 11.30 -9.37
CA ASN A 28 -6.26 11.83 -8.80
C ASN A 28 -7.39 11.61 -9.81
N GLU A 29 -8.09 10.49 -9.68
CA GLU A 29 -9.11 10.07 -10.64
C GLU A 29 -10.30 9.44 -9.89
N ASP A 30 -11.52 9.76 -10.26
CA ASP A 30 -12.76 9.17 -9.74
C ASP A 30 -12.91 9.22 -8.21
N GLY A 31 -12.32 10.27 -7.57
CA GLY A 31 -12.28 10.42 -6.13
C GLY A 31 -11.22 9.55 -5.44
N ILE A 32 -10.35 8.91 -6.22
CA ILE A 32 -9.22 8.11 -5.74
C ILE A 32 -7.94 8.92 -5.92
N LYS A 33 -7.16 9.10 -4.84
CA LYS A 33 -5.85 9.74 -4.87
C LYS A 33 -4.76 8.72 -4.56
N VAL A 34 -3.71 8.70 -5.36
CA VAL A 34 -2.54 7.85 -5.16
C VAL A 34 -1.30 8.70 -5.03
N TYR A 35 -0.58 8.47 -3.97
CA TYR A 35 0.67 9.15 -3.61
C TYR A 35 1.81 8.14 -3.59
N THR A 36 3.02 8.61 -3.84
CA THR A 36 4.25 7.82 -3.64
C THR A 36 5.27 8.66 -2.88
N ARG A 37 6.16 7.98 -2.15
CA ARG A 37 7.36 8.59 -1.58
C ARG A 37 8.54 7.60 -1.60
N LYS A 38 9.75 8.10 -1.47
CA LYS A 38 10.94 7.27 -1.23
C LYS A 38 10.95 6.82 0.23
N THR A 39 11.38 5.59 0.47
CA THR A 39 11.59 5.12 1.84
C THR A 39 13.01 5.41 2.31
N HIS A 40 13.21 5.54 3.63
CA HIS A 40 14.55 5.74 4.19
C HIS A 40 15.41 4.48 4.21
N LYS A 41 14.80 3.30 4.01
CA LYS A 41 15.45 2.00 4.19
C LYS A 41 15.97 1.38 2.91
N SER A 42 15.49 1.84 1.75
CA SER A 42 15.86 1.30 0.45
C SER A 42 15.70 2.35 -0.65
N SER A 43 16.26 2.10 -1.84
CA SER A 43 15.99 2.89 -3.05
C SER A 43 14.53 2.79 -3.49
N ASP A 44 13.74 1.95 -2.85
CA ASP A 44 12.38 1.66 -3.20
C ASP A 44 11.41 2.70 -2.67
N LYS A 45 10.27 2.75 -3.35
CA LYS A 45 9.19 3.66 -3.03
C LYS A 45 8.06 2.89 -2.38
N GLU A 46 7.31 3.58 -1.55
CA GLU A 46 6.01 3.13 -1.08
C GLU A 46 4.89 3.95 -1.71
N PHE A 47 3.70 3.37 -1.76
CA PHE A 47 2.51 4.11 -2.15
C PHE A 47 1.52 4.25 -1.00
N LYS A 48 0.69 5.29 -1.12
CA LYS A 48 -0.51 5.48 -0.33
C LYS A 48 -1.67 5.80 -1.27
N ALA A 49 -2.72 5.01 -1.24
CA ALA A 49 -3.95 5.26 -1.96
C ALA A 49 -5.08 5.58 -0.98
N VAL A 50 -5.92 6.56 -1.34
CA VAL A 50 -7.06 6.98 -0.52
C VAL A 50 -8.31 7.17 -1.34
N MET A 51 -9.47 6.81 -0.78
CA MET A 51 -10.79 7.10 -1.33
C MET A 51 -11.84 7.20 -0.23
N LEU A 52 -13.03 7.70 -0.57
CA LEU A 52 -14.22 7.68 0.28
C LEU A 52 -15.26 6.76 -0.36
N LEU A 53 -15.82 5.84 0.42
CA LEU A 53 -16.85 4.89 -0.01
C LEU A 53 -18.13 5.04 0.81
N LYS A 54 -19.27 5.02 0.15
CA LYS A 54 -20.58 4.94 0.81
C LYS A 54 -20.96 3.46 0.96
N THR A 55 -20.51 2.86 2.04
CA THR A 55 -20.72 1.44 2.36
C THR A 55 -20.69 1.23 3.87
N SER A 56 -20.97 0.01 4.34
CA SER A 56 -20.78 -0.35 5.74
C SER A 56 -19.33 -0.77 6.02
N MET A 57 -18.87 -0.56 7.25
CA MET A 57 -17.55 -0.98 7.72
C MET A 57 -17.38 -2.50 7.60
N THR A 58 -18.39 -3.26 8.05
CA THR A 58 -18.39 -4.73 8.01
C THR A 58 -18.23 -5.24 6.58
N TYR A 59 -19.05 -4.73 5.64
CA TYR A 59 -18.98 -5.16 4.25
C TYR A 59 -17.61 -4.90 3.62
N LEU A 60 -16.99 -3.75 3.94
CA LEU A 60 -15.67 -3.40 3.42
C LEU A 60 -14.56 -4.28 4.01
N VAL A 61 -14.63 -4.58 5.32
CA VAL A 61 -13.72 -5.51 5.99
C VAL A 61 -13.84 -6.89 5.35
N ASP A 62 -15.06 -7.41 5.17
CA ASP A 62 -15.32 -8.70 4.54
C ASP A 62 -14.71 -8.75 3.13
N LYS A 63 -14.90 -7.70 2.32
CA LYS A 63 -14.32 -7.62 0.97
C LYS A 63 -12.80 -7.62 0.94
N ILE A 64 -12.15 -6.93 1.88
CA ILE A 64 -10.69 -6.84 1.94
C ILE A 64 -10.08 -8.15 2.49
N THR A 65 -10.80 -8.86 3.35
CA THR A 65 -10.33 -10.12 3.96
C THR A 65 -10.82 -11.37 3.22
N ASP A 66 -11.70 -11.23 2.21
CA ASP A 66 -12.12 -12.34 1.35
C ASP A 66 -10.96 -12.80 0.46
N ALA A 67 -10.20 -13.76 0.95
CA ALA A 67 -9.01 -14.27 0.27
C ALA A 67 -9.29 -14.80 -1.15
N GLU A 68 -10.44 -15.43 -1.38
CA GLU A 68 -10.81 -15.95 -2.70
C GLU A 68 -11.26 -14.83 -3.66
N GLY A 69 -11.87 -13.78 -3.13
CA GLY A 69 -12.36 -12.63 -3.89
C GLY A 69 -11.29 -11.62 -4.27
N LEU A 70 -10.11 -11.63 -3.64
CA LEU A 70 -9.04 -10.67 -3.94
C LEU A 70 -8.66 -10.63 -5.44
N LYS A 71 -8.70 -11.75 -6.13
CA LYS A 71 -8.43 -11.84 -7.58
C LYS A 71 -9.40 -11.02 -8.44
N ASN A 72 -10.59 -10.70 -7.94
CA ASN A 72 -11.61 -9.99 -8.71
C ASN A 72 -11.27 -8.50 -8.85
N TRP A 73 -10.58 -7.92 -7.88
CA TRP A 73 -10.33 -6.49 -7.85
C TRP A 73 -8.84 -6.08 -7.71
N ASN A 74 -7.95 -6.92 -7.19
CA ASN A 74 -6.53 -6.60 -7.11
C ASN A 74 -5.85 -6.59 -8.48
N TYR A 75 -4.94 -5.63 -8.66
CA TYR A 75 -4.22 -5.44 -9.92
C TYR A 75 -3.41 -6.69 -10.30
N LYS A 76 -3.68 -7.19 -11.52
CA LYS A 76 -2.98 -8.36 -12.09
C LYS A 76 -3.07 -9.65 -11.27
N THR A 77 -3.86 -9.70 -10.23
CA THR A 77 -4.09 -10.92 -9.46
C THR A 77 -5.05 -11.83 -10.23
N THR A 78 -4.59 -13.03 -10.57
CA THR A 78 -5.39 -14.04 -11.29
C THR A 78 -5.73 -15.25 -10.43
N LYS A 79 -4.97 -15.45 -9.34
CA LYS A 79 -5.27 -16.50 -8.34
C LYS A 79 -5.10 -15.89 -6.96
N SER A 80 -6.05 -16.18 -6.08
CA SER A 80 -5.99 -15.85 -4.66
C SER A 80 -6.72 -16.91 -3.86
N ARG A 81 -6.23 -17.22 -2.66
CA ARG A 81 -6.86 -18.19 -1.77
C ARG A 81 -6.42 -18.03 -0.33
N LEU A 82 -7.28 -18.46 0.58
CA LEU A 82 -6.92 -18.62 1.97
C LEU A 82 -5.99 -19.84 2.12
N LEU A 83 -4.87 -19.65 2.81
CA LEU A 83 -3.98 -20.76 3.21
C LEU A 83 -4.30 -21.23 4.61
N GLU A 84 -4.55 -20.30 5.53
CA GLU A 84 -4.76 -20.59 6.93
C GLU A 84 -5.61 -19.49 7.59
N ARG A 85 -6.59 -19.85 8.38
CA ARG A 85 -7.24 -18.98 9.35
C ARG A 85 -6.62 -19.23 10.72
N VAL A 86 -5.70 -18.38 11.13
CA VAL A 86 -4.99 -18.51 12.42
C VAL A 86 -5.91 -18.16 13.59
N SER A 87 -6.77 -17.16 13.40
CA SER A 87 -7.83 -16.76 14.33
C SER A 87 -8.93 -15.99 13.58
N ASP A 88 -9.93 -15.47 14.29
CA ASP A 88 -10.97 -14.62 13.68
C ASP A 88 -10.44 -13.29 13.12
N SER A 89 -9.28 -12.86 13.58
CA SER A 89 -8.63 -11.62 13.15
C SER A 89 -7.33 -11.82 12.38
N VAL A 90 -6.86 -13.07 12.17
CA VAL A 90 -5.57 -13.34 11.52
C VAL A 90 -5.71 -14.39 10.43
N PHE A 91 -5.34 -14.00 9.21
CA PHE A 91 -5.46 -14.81 7.99
C PHE A 91 -4.12 -14.88 7.26
N ILE A 92 -3.80 -16.04 6.70
CA ILE A 92 -2.68 -16.22 5.76
C ILE A 92 -3.26 -16.40 4.36
N VAL A 93 -2.89 -15.52 3.46
CA VAL A 93 -3.45 -15.45 2.10
C VAL A 93 -2.35 -15.59 1.07
N TYR A 94 -2.59 -16.40 0.05
CA TYR A 94 -1.76 -16.53 -1.14
C TYR A 94 -2.35 -15.71 -2.29
N MET A 95 -1.51 -14.97 -3.02
CA MET A 95 -1.88 -14.31 -4.25
C MET A 95 -0.84 -14.53 -5.35
N TYR A 96 -1.32 -14.68 -6.59
CA TYR A 96 -0.51 -14.82 -7.79
C TYR A 96 -0.87 -13.72 -8.78
N ASN A 97 0.17 -13.01 -9.25
CA ASN A 97 0.04 -11.88 -10.16
C ASN A 97 0.61 -12.25 -11.53
N ASP A 98 -0.22 -12.11 -12.56
CA ASP A 98 0.10 -12.43 -13.94
C ASP A 98 0.51 -11.17 -14.72
N PHE A 99 1.77 -11.10 -15.12
CA PHE A 99 2.34 -9.97 -15.84
C PHE A 99 2.65 -10.35 -17.29
N PRO A 100 2.48 -9.42 -18.25
CA PRO A 100 2.87 -9.68 -19.64
C PRO A 100 4.39 -9.79 -19.78
N TRP A 101 4.81 -10.65 -20.69
CA TRP A 101 6.20 -10.70 -21.08
C TRP A 101 6.75 -9.30 -21.45
N PRO A 102 8.00 -8.93 -21.09
CA PRO A 102 9.08 -9.75 -20.53
C PRO A 102 9.11 -9.83 -18.98
N VAL A 103 8.11 -9.34 -18.31
CA VAL A 103 8.03 -9.33 -16.84
C VAL A 103 7.57 -10.69 -16.35
N LYS A 104 8.40 -11.41 -15.56
CA LYS A 104 8.00 -12.68 -14.96
C LYS A 104 6.80 -12.51 -14.03
N ASN A 105 5.99 -13.55 -13.89
CA ASN A 105 4.90 -13.60 -12.91
C ASN A 105 5.45 -13.58 -11.49
N ARG A 106 4.63 -13.10 -10.56
CA ARG A 106 4.98 -13.01 -9.16
C ARG A 106 3.90 -13.63 -8.30
N ASP A 107 4.35 -14.17 -7.19
CA ASP A 107 3.42 -14.55 -6.12
C ASP A 107 3.87 -13.97 -4.78
N HIS A 108 2.96 -13.95 -3.84
CA HIS A 108 3.26 -13.54 -2.49
C HIS A 108 2.30 -14.18 -1.49
N ILE A 109 2.78 -14.31 -0.27
CA ILE A 109 2.00 -14.83 0.85
C ILE A 109 1.98 -13.75 1.92
N SER A 110 0.78 -13.36 2.31
CA SER A 110 0.54 -12.29 3.27
C SER A 110 -0.11 -12.83 4.53
N LYS A 111 0.38 -12.38 5.67
CA LYS A 111 -0.37 -12.41 6.93
C LYS A 111 -1.17 -11.11 7.02
N LEU A 112 -2.48 -11.23 7.11
CA LEU A 112 -3.41 -10.14 7.40
C LEU A 112 -3.75 -10.19 8.89
N THR A 113 -3.65 -9.06 9.59
CA THR A 113 -4.03 -8.94 11.00
C THR A 113 -5.03 -7.80 11.16
N LEU A 114 -6.28 -8.16 11.46
CA LEU A 114 -7.37 -7.22 11.71
C LEU A 114 -7.30 -6.72 13.16
N SER A 115 -7.43 -5.42 13.37
CA SER A 115 -7.50 -4.80 14.69
C SER A 115 -8.50 -3.62 14.70
N GLU A 116 -9.29 -3.52 15.76
CA GLU A 116 -10.08 -2.34 16.07
C GLU A 116 -9.18 -1.33 16.78
N VAL A 117 -8.91 -0.19 16.13
CA VAL A 117 -8.14 0.91 16.73
C VAL A 117 -9.01 1.68 17.73
N ASN A 118 -10.28 1.89 17.35
CA ASN A 118 -11.34 2.46 18.17
C ASN A 118 -12.71 2.14 17.54
N SER A 119 -13.80 2.64 18.14
CA SER A 119 -15.19 2.38 17.71
C SER A 119 -15.52 2.82 16.26
N SER A 120 -14.67 3.64 15.64
CA SER A 120 -14.88 4.17 14.28
C SER A 120 -13.75 3.84 13.31
N THR A 121 -12.71 3.12 13.77
CA THR A 121 -11.49 2.89 12.98
C THR A 121 -11.05 1.44 13.07
N ILE A 122 -10.94 0.79 11.92
CA ILE A 122 -10.39 -0.56 11.76
C ILE A 122 -9.08 -0.47 10.97
N ARG A 123 -8.08 -1.23 11.41
CA ARG A 123 -6.80 -1.40 10.74
C ARG A 123 -6.59 -2.87 10.37
N ILE A 124 -6.12 -3.12 9.16
CA ILE A 124 -5.71 -4.44 8.69
C ILE A 124 -4.24 -4.36 8.29
N ASP A 125 -3.37 -4.83 9.17
CA ASP A 125 -1.94 -4.89 8.87
C ASP A 125 -1.64 -6.04 7.91
N ILE A 126 -0.70 -5.79 7.00
CA ILE A 126 -0.25 -6.76 5.99
C ILE A 126 1.25 -6.95 6.16
N MET A 127 1.67 -8.18 6.32
CA MET A 127 3.09 -8.57 6.40
C MET A 127 3.37 -9.77 5.51
N SER A 128 4.52 -9.78 4.87
CA SER A 128 5.00 -10.94 4.11
C SER A 128 5.34 -12.10 5.03
N VAL A 129 4.95 -13.32 4.61
CA VAL A 129 5.29 -14.60 5.25
C VAL A 129 5.68 -15.62 4.18
N PRO A 130 6.78 -15.39 3.44
CA PRO A 130 7.08 -16.05 2.16
C PRO A 130 7.28 -17.57 2.29
N ASN A 131 7.69 -18.07 3.45
CA ASN A 131 8.08 -19.46 3.68
C ASN A 131 6.91 -20.40 3.98
N LYS A 132 5.65 -19.94 3.87
CA LYS A 132 4.46 -20.77 4.11
C LYS A 132 4.18 -21.79 2.99
N LEU A 133 4.73 -21.56 1.79
CA LEU A 133 4.65 -22.48 0.66
C LEU A 133 6.00 -22.54 -0.07
N PRO A 134 6.33 -23.66 -0.72
CA PRO A 134 7.45 -23.72 -1.65
C PRO A 134 7.31 -22.68 -2.76
N GLU A 135 8.43 -22.25 -3.34
CA GLU A 135 8.43 -21.45 -4.55
C GLU A 135 7.99 -22.27 -5.75
N TYR A 136 7.36 -21.61 -6.72
CA TYR A 136 6.93 -22.24 -7.96
C TYR A 136 7.87 -21.88 -9.12
N ASP A 137 8.12 -22.83 -9.99
CA ASP A 137 8.90 -22.60 -11.20
C ASP A 137 8.34 -21.44 -12.03
N ASN A 138 9.24 -20.66 -12.64
CA ASN A 138 8.91 -19.50 -13.46
C ASN A 138 8.13 -18.38 -12.77
N THR A 139 8.07 -18.38 -11.44
CA THR A 139 7.40 -17.38 -10.61
C THR A 139 8.40 -16.77 -9.62
N ILE A 140 8.39 -15.44 -9.48
CA ILE A 140 9.22 -14.77 -8.49
C ILE A 140 8.41 -14.58 -7.20
N ARG A 141 8.86 -15.19 -6.09
CA ARG A 141 8.30 -14.95 -4.77
C ARG A 141 8.72 -13.59 -4.26
N ILE A 142 7.72 -12.71 -3.99
CA ILE A 142 7.95 -11.45 -3.28
C ILE A 142 8.09 -11.77 -1.80
N GLU A 143 9.28 -11.52 -1.25
CA GLU A 143 9.62 -11.89 0.13
C GLU A 143 9.48 -10.72 1.09
N GLU A 144 9.73 -9.51 0.62
CA GLU A 144 9.75 -8.30 1.44
C GLU A 144 8.67 -7.33 1.00
N PHE A 145 7.57 -7.32 1.72
CA PHE A 145 6.55 -6.28 1.63
C PHE A 145 5.80 -6.17 2.96
N SER A 146 5.31 -4.98 3.21
CA SER A 146 4.47 -4.69 4.36
C SER A 146 3.59 -3.49 4.09
N GLY A 147 2.55 -3.35 4.88
CA GLY A 147 1.66 -2.21 4.80
C GLY A 147 0.40 -2.42 5.60
N TYR A 148 -0.62 -1.64 5.28
CA TYR A 148 -1.90 -1.71 5.98
C TYR A 148 -3.04 -1.13 5.15
N TRP A 149 -4.24 -1.53 5.51
CA TRP A 149 -5.47 -0.81 5.26
C TRP A 149 -5.90 -0.10 6.54
N LEU A 150 -6.35 1.15 6.41
CA LEU A 150 -6.99 1.92 7.47
C LEU A 150 -8.37 2.32 6.97
N LEU A 151 -9.39 1.94 7.72
CA LEU A 151 -10.80 2.17 7.43
C LEU A 151 -11.37 3.06 8.53
N GLU A 152 -11.83 4.25 8.17
CA GLU A 152 -12.27 5.27 9.13
C GLU A 152 -13.71 5.70 8.84
N LYS A 153 -14.60 5.51 9.78
CA LYS A 153 -15.99 5.98 9.67
C LYS A 153 -16.03 7.51 9.75
N THR A 154 -16.67 8.13 8.77
CA THR A 154 -16.90 9.56 8.68
C THR A 154 -18.37 9.87 8.44
N ASP A 155 -18.78 11.12 8.56
CA ASP A 155 -20.16 11.55 8.26
C ASP A 155 -20.56 11.34 6.80
N LYS A 156 -19.57 11.20 5.90
CA LYS A 156 -19.77 11.05 4.45
C LYS A 156 -19.63 9.61 3.94
N GLY A 157 -19.29 8.66 4.82
CA GLY A 157 -19.03 7.27 4.47
C GLY A 157 -17.76 6.74 5.14
N ILE A 158 -17.14 5.73 4.56
CA ILE A 158 -15.89 5.15 5.07
C ILE A 158 -14.71 5.73 4.28
N GLY A 159 -13.80 6.40 4.99
CA GLY A 159 -12.49 6.76 4.48
C GLY A 159 -11.62 5.51 4.39
N VAL A 160 -11.08 5.23 3.21
CA VAL A 160 -10.26 4.05 2.93
C VAL A 160 -8.86 4.51 2.59
N THR A 161 -7.89 4.08 3.35
CA THR A 161 -6.46 4.28 3.09
C THR A 161 -5.77 2.94 2.96
N GLN A 162 -5.00 2.74 1.90
CA GLN A 162 -4.02 1.65 1.80
C GLN A 162 -2.63 2.25 1.66
N GLN A 163 -1.70 1.80 2.49
CA GLN A 163 -0.29 2.12 2.35
C GLN A 163 0.50 0.81 2.25
N MET A 164 1.37 0.70 1.25
CA MET A 164 2.18 -0.49 1.02
C MET A 164 3.58 -0.10 0.60
N HIS A 165 4.53 -0.86 1.11
CA HIS A 165 5.92 -0.90 0.70
C HIS A 165 6.27 -2.33 0.32
N GLY A 166 7.14 -2.51 -0.68
CA GLY A 166 7.61 -3.83 -1.06
C GLY A 166 8.68 -3.78 -2.14
N GLU A 167 9.52 -4.80 -2.13
CA GLU A 167 10.58 -4.98 -3.11
C GLU A 167 10.13 -5.93 -4.23
N PRO A 168 10.07 -5.47 -5.48
CA PRO A 168 9.51 -6.27 -6.58
C PRO A 168 10.36 -7.48 -6.98
N LYS A 169 11.58 -7.61 -6.46
CA LYS A 169 12.59 -8.61 -6.86
C LYS A 169 12.77 -8.79 -8.38
N GLY A 170 13.91 -9.32 -8.77
CA GLY A 170 14.26 -9.54 -10.16
C GLY A 170 14.63 -8.26 -10.93
N ASN A 171 15.08 -8.42 -12.16
CA ASN A 171 15.54 -7.31 -13.01
C ASN A 171 14.36 -6.58 -13.65
N VAL A 172 13.64 -5.76 -12.87
CA VAL A 172 12.57 -4.90 -13.39
C VAL A 172 13.11 -3.48 -13.56
N PRO A 173 13.03 -2.89 -14.76
CA PRO A 173 13.44 -1.50 -14.94
C PRO A 173 12.69 -0.56 -13.98
N SER A 174 13.41 0.37 -13.36
CA SER A 174 12.84 1.31 -12.38
C SER A 174 11.67 2.14 -12.93
N MET A 175 11.65 2.39 -14.24
CA MET A 175 10.53 3.04 -14.92
C MET A 175 9.23 2.23 -14.78
N ILE A 176 9.31 0.89 -14.98
CA ILE A 176 8.15 -0.02 -14.85
C ILE A 176 7.69 -0.08 -13.39
N ILE A 177 8.64 -0.18 -12.44
CA ILE A 177 8.33 -0.15 -11.01
C ILE A 177 7.59 1.13 -10.65
N ASN A 178 8.14 2.29 -11.02
CA ASN A 178 7.54 3.60 -10.72
C ASN A 178 6.15 3.78 -11.34
N ALA A 179 5.95 3.34 -12.58
CA ALA A 179 4.64 3.38 -13.23
C ALA A 179 3.63 2.45 -12.54
N THR A 180 4.05 1.26 -12.14
CA THR A 180 3.20 0.28 -11.46
C THR A 180 2.79 0.74 -10.07
N LEU A 181 3.68 1.38 -9.31
CA LEU A 181 3.39 1.92 -7.98
C LEU A 181 2.21 2.90 -7.94
N ALA A 182 1.96 3.64 -9.02
CA ALA A 182 0.81 4.53 -9.10
C ALA A 182 -0.40 3.86 -9.80
N LYS A 183 -0.15 3.02 -10.82
CA LYS A 183 -1.19 2.38 -11.62
C LYS A 183 -1.90 1.25 -10.87
N ALA A 184 -1.14 0.41 -10.16
CA ALA A 184 -1.69 -0.77 -9.51
C ALA A 184 -2.73 -0.41 -8.42
N PRO A 185 -2.43 0.47 -7.44
CA PRO A 185 -3.42 0.85 -6.43
C PRO A 185 -4.61 1.61 -7.04
N LEU A 186 -4.41 2.48 -8.03
CA LEU A 186 -5.52 3.14 -8.71
C LEU A 186 -6.48 2.13 -9.34
N TYR A 187 -5.94 1.13 -10.06
CA TYR A 187 -6.76 0.05 -10.67
C TYR A 187 -7.52 -0.74 -9.60
N SER A 188 -6.82 -1.18 -8.55
CA SER A 188 -7.43 -1.98 -7.48
C SER A 188 -8.54 -1.21 -6.77
N PHE A 189 -8.33 0.07 -6.48
CA PHE A 189 -9.33 0.93 -5.85
C PHE A 189 -10.56 1.17 -6.74
N LYS A 190 -10.36 1.40 -8.05
CA LYS A 190 -11.47 1.51 -9.01
C LYS A 190 -12.30 0.23 -9.05
N ARG A 191 -11.65 -0.93 -9.12
CA ARG A 191 -12.33 -2.23 -9.15
C ARG A 191 -13.06 -2.50 -7.83
N LEU A 192 -12.41 -2.29 -6.68
CA LEU A 192 -13.02 -2.45 -5.36
C LEU A 192 -14.26 -1.53 -5.21
N LYS A 193 -14.15 -0.27 -5.63
CA LYS A 193 -15.26 0.67 -5.64
C LYS A 193 -16.44 0.16 -6.48
N ASN A 194 -16.17 -0.37 -7.68
CA ASN A 194 -17.22 -0.90 -8.55
C ASN A 194 -17.89 -2.15 -7.96
N GLU A 195 -17.14 -3.03 -7.28
CA GLU A 195 -17.70 -4.20 -6.60
C GLU A 195 -18.58 -3.85 -5.40
N ILE A 196 -18.43 -2.64 -4.85
CA ILE A 196 -19.20 -2.19 -3.69
C ILE A 196 -20.47 -1.44 -4.13
N ILE A 197 -20.42 -0.76 -5.29
CA ILE A 197 -21.52 0.09 -5.77
C ILE A 197 -22.55 -0.73 -6.59
N ASN A 198 -22.12 -1.84 -7.21
CA ASN A 198 -22.97 -2.76 -7.99
C ASN A 198 -23.45 -3.92 -7.12
#